data_d34bbb9f9b840f9b3857be1fcfd2a183
#
_entry.id   d34bbb9f9b840f9b3857be1fcfd2a183
#
_cell.length_a   1.000
_cell.length_b   1.000
_cell.length_c   1.000
_cell.angle_alpha   90.00
_cell.angle_beta   90.00
_cell.angle_gamma   90.00
#
_symmetry.space_group_name_H-M   'P 1'
#
loop_
_entity.id
_entity.type
_entity.pdbx_description
1 polymer ?
#
loop_
_entity_poly.entity_id
_entity_poly.type
_entity_poly.pdbx_seq_one_letter_code
_entity_poly.pdbx_strand_id
1 'polypeptide(L)' 'MNIGQAIITIRKEKNLSQEQLAFEAGISRHFMYRLENNLASPTIKTLEKLSVALNIMPSAILLEAEKN' A
#
# COMPACT_ATOMS: atom_id res chain seq x y z
N MET A 1 -11.51 -9.26 -0.06
CA MET A 1 -10.68 -8.04 -0.05
C MET A 1 -9.21 -8.41 -0.03
N ASN A 2 -8.43 -7.86 -0.95
CA ASN A 2 -7.00 -8.17 -1.03
C ASN A 2 -6.22 -6.85 -1.00
N ILE A 3 -5.86 -6.41 0.22
CA ILE A 3 -5.17 -5.14 0.41
C ILE A 3 -3.76 -5.18 -0.17
N GLY A 4 -3.07 -6.31 -0.02
CA GLY A 4 -1.72 -6.44 -0.57
C GLY A 4 -1.68 -6.23 -2.07
N GLN A 5 -2.59 -6.88 -2.79
CA GLN A 5 -2.67 -6.74 -4.25
C GLN A 5 -3.08 -5.31 -4.65
N ALA A 6 -3.96 -4.69 -3.86
CA ALA A 6 -4.37 -3.31 -4.13
C ALA A 6 -3.17 -2.36 -4.06
N ILE A 7 -2.33 -2.53 -3.04
CA ILE A 7 -1.13 -1.71 -2.89
C ILE A 7 -0.21 -1.89 -4.09
N ILE A 8 0.01 -3.15 -4.50
CA ILE A 8 0.86 -3.45 -5.66
C ILE A 8 0.31 -2.78 -6.92
N THR A 9 -0.99 -2.93 -7.16
CA THR A 9 -1.64 -2.39 -8.36
C THR A 9 -1.49 -0.87 -8.43
N ILE A 10 -1.82 -0.18 -7.33
CA ILE A 10 -1.78 1.28 -7.30
C ILE A 10 -0.33 1.76 -7.40
N ARG A 11 0.58 1.11 -6.68
CA ARG A 11 2.00 1.47 -6.72
C ARG A 11 2.56 1.40 -8.14
N LYS A 12 2.24 0.33 -8.85
CA LYS A 12 2.72 0.14 -10.22
C LYS A 12 2.10 1.16 -11.18
N GLU A 13 0.85 1.51 -10.99
CA GLU A 13 0.20 2.56 -11.77
C GLU A 13 0.90 3.90 -11.59
N LYS A 14 1.49 4.11 -10.42
CA LYS A 14 2.23 5.35 -10.11
C LYS A 14 3.71 5.23 -10.44
N ASN A 15 4.13 4.13 -11.02
CA ASN A 15 5.53 3.87 -11.39
C ASN A 15 6.48 3.91 -10.19
N LEU A 16 6.03 3.45 -9.04
CA LEU A 16 6.85 3.39 -7.83
C LEU A 16 7.31 1.96 -7.58
N SER A 17 8.57 1.80 -7.18
CA SER A 17 9.06 0.51 -6.74
C SER A 17 8.59 0.27 -5.31
N GLN A 18 8.68 -0.98 -4.86
CA GLN A 18 8.34 -1.33 -3.47
C GLN A 18 9.20 -0.51 -2.49
N GLU A 19 10.49 -0.40 -2.79
CA GLU A 19 11.43 0.35 -1.96
C GLU A 19 11.09 1.84 -1.91
N GLN A 20 10.74 2.42 -3.07
CA GLN A 20 10.37 3.83 -3.13
C GLN A 20 9.13 4.12 -2.31
N LEU A 21 8.10 3.27 -2.44
CA LEU A 21 6.88 3.48 -1.69
C LEU A 21 7.12 3.33 -0.19
N ALA A 22 7.89 2.32 0.20
CA ALA A 22 8.23 2.12 1.62
C ALA A 22 8.93 3.36 2.19
N PHE A 23 9.90 3.89 1.44
CA PHE A 23 10.64 5.07 1.86
C PHE A 23 9.70 6.27 2.03
N GLU A 24 8.85 6.53 1.04
CA GLU A 24 7.94 7.68 1.09
C GLU A 24 6.88 7.54 2.15
N ALA A 25 6.44 6.31 2.43
CA ALA A 25 5.44 6.07 3.47
C ALA A 25 6.05 6.01 4.87
N GLY A 26 7.38 6.02 4.96
CA GLY A 26 8.05 5.99 6.27
C GLY A 26 7.95 4.65 6.96
N ILE A 27 7.90 3.55 6.20
CA ILE A 27 7.89 2.19 6.75
C ILE A 27 9.07 1.41 6.16
N SER A 28 9.43 0.31 6.83
CA SER A 28 10.55 -0.50 6.36
C SER A 28 10.17 -1.23 5.08
N ARG A 29 11.19 -1.53 4.26
CA ARG A 29 10.98 -2.32 3.05
C ARG A 29 10.45 -3.71 3.39
N HIS A 30 10.93 -4.29 4.48
CA HIS A 30 10.48 -5.60 4.92
C HIS A 30 8.99 -5.58 5.29
N PHE A 31 8.54 -4.54 5.99
CA PHE A 31 7.13 -4.41 6.35
C PHE A 31 6.27 -4.21 5.09
N MET A 32 6.76 -3.41 4.14
CA MET A 32 6.06 -3.23 2.87
C MET A 32 5.90 -4.57 2.14
N TYR A 33 6.96 -5.37 2.08
CA TYR A 33 6.91 -6.70 1.48
C TYR A 33 5.82 -7.55 2.15
N ARG A 34 5.78 -7.54 3.47
CA ARG A 34 4.78 -8.32 4.21
C ARG A 34 3.35 -7.84 3.94
N LEU A 35 3.15 -6.53 3.85
CA LEU A 35 1.84 -5.98 3.52
C LEU A 35 1.41 -6.41 2.12
N GLU A 36 2.30 -6.32 1.15
CA GLU A 36 1.97 -6.66 -0.24
C GLU A 36 1.69 -8.14 -0.44
N ASN A 37 2.25 -8.99 0.42
CA ASN A 37 2.03 -10.43 0.35
C ASN A 37 0.97 -10.92 1.34
N ASN A 38 0.23 -9.99 1.96
CA ASN A 38 -0.83 -10.30 2.93
C ASN A 38 -0.32 -11.11 4.12
N LEU A 39 0.95 -10.91 4.48
CA LEU A 39 1.56 -11.52 5.66
C LEU A 39 1.41 -10.62 6.89
N ALA A 40 0.97 -9.39 6.68
CA ALA A 40 0.67 -8.44 7.75
C ALA A 40 -0.53 -7.61 7.29
N SER A 41 -1.34 -7.17 8.26
CA SER A 41 -2.47 -6.28 7.97
C SER A 41 -2.09 -4.86 8.35
N PRO A 42 -2.38 -3.88 7.50
CA PRO A 42 -2.09 -2.50 7.86
C PRO A 42 -3.08 -1.98 8.90
N THR A 43 -2.58 -1.15 9.81
CA THR A 43 -3.45 -0.39 10.70
C THR A 43 -4.02 0.79 9.90
N ILE A 44 -5.01 1.47 10.46
CA ILE A 44 -5.54 2.69 9.85
C ILE A 44 -4.40 3.70 9.63
N LYS A 45 -3.51 3.82 10.62
CA LYS A 45 -2.39 4.75 10.52
C LYS A 45 -1.46 4.39 9.36
N THR A 46 -1.21 3.10 9.16
CA THR A 46 -0.37 2.63 8.04
C THR A 46 -1.06 2.93 6.71
N LEU A 47 -2.39 2.71 6.62
CA LEU A 47 -3.15 3.03 5.42
C LEU A 47 -3.05 4.52 5.10
N GLU A 48 -3.13 5.38 6.12
CA GLU A 48 -2.98 6.82 5.92
C GLU A 48 -1.60 7.17 5.36
N LYS A 49 -0.54 6.57 5.92
CA LYS A 49 0.82 6.80 5.44
C LYS A 49 0.98 6.38 3.99
N LEU A 50 0.43 5.23 3.63
CA LEU A 50 0.48 4.73 2.25
C LEU A 50 -0.31 5.65 1.31
N SER A 51 -1.49 6.10 1.74
CA SER A 51 -2.32 6.95 0.89
C SER A 51 -1.66 8.29 0.63
N VAL A 52 -1.00 8.87 1.63
CA VAL A 52 -0.27 10.12 1.45
C VAL A 52 0.87 9.91 0.44
N ALA A 53 1.65 8.83 0.62
CA ALA A 53 2.76 8.53 -0.29
C ALA A 53 2.29 8.28 -1.72
N LEU A 54 1.11 7.68 -1.88
CA LEU A 54 0.53 7.40 -3.20
C LEU A 54 -0.29 8.57 -3.74
N ASN A 55 -0.48 9.61 -2.94
CA ASN A 55 -1.27 10.79 -3.30
C ASN A 55 -2.71 10.42 -3.66
N ILE A 56 -3.31 9.57 -2.85
CA ILE A 56 -4.71 9.15 -2.99
C ILE A 56 -5.36 9.13 -1.61
N MET A 57 -6.68 8.99 -1.57
CA MET A 57 -7.39 8.84 -0.30
C MET A 57 -7.28 7.39 0.19
N PRO A 58 -7.29 7.17 1.51
CA PRO A 58 -7.27 5.79 2.04
C PRO A 58 -8.41 4.93 1.49
N SER A 59 -9.57 5.53 1.26
CA SER A 59 -10.71 4.80 0.67
C SER A 59 -10.41 4.24 -0.72
N ALA A 60 -9.51 4.88 -1.48
CA ALA A 60 -9.13 4.40 -2.81
C ALA A 60 -8.39 3.07 -2.73
N ILE A 61 -7.58 2.87 -1.68
CA ILE A 61 -6.89 1.60 -1.47
C ILE A 61 -7.91 0.51 -1.17
N LEU A 62 -8.88 0.82 -0.31
CA LEU A 62 -9.91 -0.15 0.08
C LEU A 62 -10.81 -0.51 -1.09
N LEU A 63 -11.17 0.47 -1.92
CA LEU A 63 -11.98 0.22 -3.11
C LEU A 63 -11.25 -0.70 -4.09
N GLU A 64 -9.96 -0.47 -4.29
CA GLU A 64 -9.16 -1.33 -5.16
C GLU A 64 -9.08 -2.75 -4.56
N ALA A 65 -8.93 -2.85 -3.24
CA ALA A 65 -8.86 -4.14 -2.56
C ALA A 65 -10.16 -4.93 -2.71
N GLU A 66 -11.30 -4.25 -2.79
CA GLU A 66 -12.59 -4.91 -2.92
C GLU A 66 -12.81 -5.53 -4.29
N LYS A 67 -12.04 -5.13 -5.29
CA LYS A 67 -12.14 -5.70 -6.64
C LYS A 67 -11.59 -7.12 -6.73
N ASN A 68 -10.82 -7.56 -5.74
CA ASN A 68 -10.17 -8.88 -5.75
C ASN A 68 -10.79 -9.86 -4.79
#